data_2c9ebc39b3ebd20ce13a2edaf798f731
#
_entry.id   2c9ebc39b3ebd20ce13a2edaf798f731
#
_cell.length_a   1.000
_cell.length_b   1.000
_cell.length_c   1.000
_cell.angle_alpha   90.00
_cell.angle_beta   90.00
_cell.angle_gamma   90.00
#
_symmetry.space_group_name_H-M   'P 1'
#
loop_
_entity.id
_entity.type
_entity.pdbx_description
1 polymer ?
#
loop_
_entity_poly.entity_id
_entity_poly.type
_entity_poly.pdbx_seq_one_letter_code
_entity_poly.pdbx_strand_id
1 'polypeptide(L)'
;MDRTFENWLVVSDIDGTLKNKIRRIPSINVETIKKFTELGGNFTLASGRTQSSLGRNYNRITPNQPAVVLNGAGLYDFNQGKMIWRSTIGKKGRDFVKYISTEFDDIFKSVDIGIYFDDYVYIVHSGLLSKTTMRFDKAHFEYVKSVDRVPEEGWIRLSSGRFRQR
;
A
#
# COMPACT_ATOMS: atom_id res chain seq x y z
N MET A 1 -21.04 -3.03 30.17
CA MET A 1 -21.09 -2.85 28.70
C MET A 1 -21.13 -4.23 28.07
N ASP A 2 -22.06 -4.45 27.18
CA ASP A 2 -22.17 -5.71 26.43
C ASP A 2 -20.94 -5.84 25.50
N ARG A 3 -20.18 -6.95 25.64
CA ARG A 3 -18.96 -7.22 24.85
C ARG A 3 -19.16 -8.39 23.91
N THR A 4 -20.27 -8.41 23.24
CA THR A 4 -20.72 -9.50 22.35
C THR A 4 -19.67 -9.93 21.33
N PHE A 5 -18.75 -9.01 20.91
CA PHE A 5 -17.74 -9.26 19.88
C PHE A 5 -16.28 -9.22 20.39
N GLU A 6 -16.04 -9.38 21.69
CA GLU A 6 -14.70 -9.22 22.30
C GLU A 6 -13.59 -10.08 21.65
N ASN A 7 -13.93 -11.27 21.16
CA ASN A 7 -12.99 -12.20 20.53
C ASN A 7 -13.04 -12.19 19.00
N TRP A 8 -13.71 -11.20 18.39
CA TRP A 8 -13.82 -11.12 16.94
C TRP A 8 -12.83 -10.10 16.37
N LEU A 9 -12.13 -10.50 15.32
CA LEU A 9 -11.33 -9.59 14.48
C LEU A 9 -11.89 -9.61 13.05
N VAL A 10 -12.33 -8.45 12.59
CA VAL A 10 -12.73 -8.24 11.21
C VAL A 10 -11.63 -7.44 10.49
N VAL A 11 -11.08 -8.02 9.43
CA VAL A 11 -10.10 -7.37 8.55
C VAL A 11 -10.75 -7.16 7.20
N SER A 12 -10.81 -5.92 6.71
CA SER A 12 -11.48 -5.59 5.45
C SER A 12 -10.56 -4.92 4.46
N ASP A 13 -10.66 -5.30 3.19
CA ASP A 13 -10.13 -4.50 2.09
C ASP A 13 -10.99 -3.23 1.87
N ILE A 14 -10.43 -2.27 1.15
CA ILE A 14 -11.04 -0.96 0.91
C ILE A 14 -11.61 -0.86 -0.50
N ASP A 15 -10.75 -1.08 -1.50
CA ASP A 15 -11.11 -0.79 -2.89
C ASP A 15 -11.85 -1.98 -3.51
N GLY A 16 -13.15 -1.84 -3.71
CA GLY A 16 -14.02 -2.94 -4.16
C GLY A 16 -14.76 -3.69 -3.04
N THR A 17 -14.44 -3.39 -1.77
CA THR A 17 -15.08 -3.99 -0.59
C THR A 17 -15.81 -2.93 0.24
N LEU A 18 -15.08 -2.09 0.97
CA LEU A 18 -15.69 -1.02 1.78
C LEU A 18 -16.17 0.16 0.95
N LYS A 19 -15.48 0.46 -0.16
CA LYS A 19 -15.90 1.50 -1.08
C LYS A 19 -16.92 0.98 -2.09
N ASN A 20 -17.93 1.79 -2.34
CA ASN A 20 -18.92 1.56 -3.38
C ASN A 20 -18.37 1.87 -4.79
N LYS A 21 -19.19 1.68 -5.83
CA LYS A 21 -18.82 1.92 -7.23
C LYS A 21 -18.38 3.37 -7.51
N ILE A 22 -18.83 4.35 -6.73
CA ILE A 22 -18.40 5.75 -6.84
C ILE A 22 -17.20 6.08 -5.93
N ARG A 23 -16.48 5.04 -5.49
CA ARG A 23 -15.24 5.13 -4.68
C ARG A 23 -15.40 5.84 -3.33
N ARG A 24 -16.60 5.84 -2.76
CA ARG A 24 -16.89 6.38 -1.43
C ARG A 24 -17.23 5.25 -0.46
N ILE A 25 -16.84 5.42 0.81
CA ILE A 25 -17.28 4.52 1.89
C ILE A 25 -18.67 4.99 2.31
N PRO A 26 -19.72 4.15 2.19
CA PRO A 26 -21.06 4.50 2.63
C PRO A 26 -21.09 4.79 4.14
N SER A 27 -21.95 5.72 4.58
CA SER A 27 -22.11 6.04 6.01
C SER A 27 -22.58 4.84 6.82
N ILE A 28 -23.43 4.00 6.25
CA ILE A 28 -23.88 2.77 6.90
C ILE A 28 -22.71 1.82 7.26
N ASN A 29 -21.68 1.71 6.42
CA ASN A 29 -20.49 0.91 6.74
C ASN A 29 -19.72 1.53 7.91
N VAL A 30 -19.58 2.86 7.94
CA VAL A 30 -18.90 3.57 9.03
C VAL A 30 -19.63 3.36 10.35
N GLU A 31 -20.96 3.52 10.37
CA GLU A 31 -21.81 3.36 11.53
C GLU A 31 -21.80 1.90 12.03
N THR A 32 -21.86 0.93 11.12
CA THR A 32 -21.82 -0.50 11.46
C THR A 32 -20.47 -0.88 12.08
N ILE A 33 -19.36 -0.41 11.52
CA ILE A 33 -18.01 -0.65 12.07
C ILE A 33 -17.90 -0.03 13.45
N LYS A 34 -18.36 1.21 13.62
CA LYS A 34 -18.38 1.89 14.92
C LYS A 34 -19.16 1.08 15.96
N LYS A 35 -20.37 0.65 15.63
CA LYS A 35 -21.20 -0.17 16.53
C LYS A 35 -20.54 -1.50 16.87
N PHE A 36 -19.90 -2.15 15.88
CA PHE A 36 -19.15 -3.40 16.09
C PHE A 36 -18.01 -3.21 17.11
N THR A 37 -17.23 -2.12 16.95
CA THR A 37 -16.12 -1.83 17.88
C THR A 37 -16.60 -1.40 19.26
N GLU A 38 -17.71 -0.67 19.36
CA GLU A 38 -18.35 -0.32 20.65
C GLU A 38 -18.84 -1.57 21.42
N LEU A 39 -19.22 -2.63 20.72
CA LEU A 39 -19.60 -3.93 21.29
C LEU A 39 -18.38 -4.85 21.55
N GLY A 40 -17.17 -4.31 21.55
CA GLY A 40 -15.94 -5.02 21.91
C GLY A 40 -15.22 -5.67 20.72
N GLY A 41 -15.72 -5.55 19.48
CA GLY A 41 -15.08 -6.13 18.30
C GLY A 41 -13.79 -5.42 17.90
N ASN A 42 -12.88 -6.17 17.29
CA ASN A 42 -11.65 -5.64 16.71
C ASN A 42 -11.81 -5.47 15.20
N PHE A 43 -11.56 -4.28 14.69
CA PHE A 43 -11.68 -3.98 13.28
C PHE A 43 -10.42 -3.32 12.73
N THR A 44 -9.97 -3.78 11.56
CA THR A 44 -8.87 -3.14 10.83
C THR A 44 -9.01 -3.25 9.32
N LEU A 45 -8.06 -2.62 8.63
CA LEU A 45 -7.98 -2.58 7.17
C LEU A 45 -6.79 -3.39 6.67
N ALA A 46 -6.96 -4.03 5.52
CA ALA A 46 -5.87 -4.61 4.74
C ALA A 46 -5.91 -4.03 3.32
N SER A 47 -4.78 -3.49 2.84
CA SER A 47 -4.72 -2.82 1.56
C SER A 47 -3.34 -2.94 0.89
N GLY A 48 -3.33 -2.86 -0.46
CA GLY A 48 -2.09 -2.69 -1.22
C GLY A 48 -1.49 -1.29 -1.15
N ARG A 49 -2.17 -0.35 -0.49
CA ARG A 49 -1.77 1.05 -0.38
C ARG A 49 -0.63 1.23 0.61
N THR A 50 0.13 2.34 0.45
CA THR A 50 1.01 2.85 1.50
C THR A 50 0.18 3.41 2.66
N GLN A 51 0.79 3.57 3.84
CA GLN A 51 0.14 4.17 5.00
C GLN A 51 -0.35 5.59 4.71
N SER A 52 0.41 6.43 4.02
CA SER A 52 -0.01 7.79 3.64
C SER A 52 -1.26 7.80 2.77
N SER A 53 -1.32 6.90 1.80
CA SER A 53 -2.48 6.73 0.92
C SER A 53 -3.69 6.16 1.66
N LEU A 54 -3.47 5.31 2.64
CA LEU A 54 -4.48 4.67 3.46
C LEU A 54 -5.08 5.62 4.52
N GLY A 55 -4.28 6.51 5.10
CA GLY A 55 -4.60 7.31 6.28
C GLY A 55 -5.92 8.06 6.20
N ARG A 56 -6.28 8.61 5.04
CA ARG A 56 -7.58 9.30 4.86
C ARG A 56 -8.79 8.36 5.03
N ASN A 57 -8.68 7.13 4.55
CA ASN A 57 -9.74 6.12 4.70
C ASN A 57 -9.78 5.61 6.14
N TYR A 58 -8.59 5.41 6.73
CA TYR A 58 -8.43 4.99 8.11
C TYR A 58 -9.12 5.99 9.06
N ASN A 59 -8.81 7.28 8.96
CA ASN A 59 -9.39 8.32 9.82
C ASN A 59 -10.92 8.43 9.71
N ARG A 60 -11.50 8.06 8.56
CA ARG A 60 -12.96 8.07 8.39
C ARG A 60 -13.65 6.89 9.09
N ILE A 61 -13.01 5.73 9.12
CA ILE A 61 -13.58 4.49 9.67
C ILE A 61 -13.21 4.33 11.14
N THR A 62 -12.10 4.95 11.56
CA THR A 62 -11.53 4.86 12.92
C THR A 62 -11.37 3.41 13.41
N PRO A 63 -10.61 2.55 12.67
CA PRO A 63 -10.31 1.21 13.14
C PRO A 63 -9.59 1.23 14.50
N ASN A 64 -9.74 0.18 15.29
CA ASN A 64 -9.13 0.07 16.61
C ASN A 64 -7.92 -0.88 16.65
N GLN A 65 -7.50 -1.39 15.50
CA GLN A 65 -6.33 -2.27 15.36
C GLN A 65 -5.38 -1.75 14.26
N PRO A 66 -4.06 -2.07 14.32
CA PRO A 66 -3.10 -1.72 13.28
C PRO A 66 -3.51 -2.23 11.90
N ALA A 67 -3.26 -1.44 10.86
CA ALA A 67 -3.64 -1.76 9.49
C ALA A 67 -2.55 -2.54 8.75
N VAL A 68 -2.98 -3.52 7.95
CA VAL A 68 -2.12 -4.21 7.00
C VAL A 68 -1.96 -3.33 5.76
N VAL A 69 -0.73 -2.98 5.41
CA VAL A 69 -0.37 -2.11 4.29
C VAL A 69 0.55 -2.81 3.30
N LEU A 70 0.76 -2.22 2.12
CA LEU A 70 1.71 -2.69 1.11
C LEU A 70 1.47 -4.16 0.67
N ASN A 71 0.21 -4.59 0.55
CA ASN A 71 -0.20 -5.97 0.23
C ASN A 71 0.29 -7.01 1.27
N GLY A 72 0.30 -6.66 2.55
CA GLY A 72 0.74 -7.56 3.61
C GLY A 72 2.22 -7.46 3.95
N ALA A 73 2.98 -6.59 3.27
CA ALA A 73 4.40 -6.42 3.55
C ALA A 73 4.68 -5.47 4.74
N GLY A 74 3.66 -4.82 5.29
CA GLY A 74 3.78 -3.96 6.46
C GLY A 74 2.53 -4.01 7.35
N LEU A 75 2.75 -3.80 8.64
CA LEU A 75 1.72 -3.57 9.65
C LEU A 75 1.96 -2.20 10.28
N TYR A 76 1.03 -1.26 10.06
CA TYR A 76 1.16 0.12 10.47
C TYR A 76 0.14 0.49 11.54
N ASP A 77 0.65 1.00 12.67
CA ASP A 77 -0.17 1.53 13.75
C ASP A 77 -0.40 3.04 13.55
N PHE A 78 -1.61 3.41 13.17
CA PHE A 78 -1.98 4.82 12.95
C PHE A 78 -2.06 5.63 14.26
N ASN A 79 -2.32 4.98 15.39
CA ASN A 79 -2.37 5.65 16.69
C ASN A 79 -0.96 6.02 17.17
N GLN A 80 0.01 5.15 16.91
CA GLN A 80 1.42 5.38 17.23
C GLN A 80 2.18 6.10 16.11
N GLY A 81 1.61 6.20 14.91
CA GLY A 81 2.23 6.81 13.74
C GLY A 81 3.46 6.07 13.23
N LYS A 82 3.53 4.75 13.42
CA LYS A 82 4.72 3.97 13.06
C LYS A 82 4.42 2.61 12.44
N MET A 83 5.37 2.14 11.62
CA MET A 83 5.41 0.75 11.15
C MET A 83 5.85 -0.15 12.31
N ILE A 84 4.96 -1.03 12.79
CA ILE A 84 5.24 -1.95 13.90
C ILE A 84 5.84 -3.27 13.42
N TRP A 85 5.63 -3.62 12.17
CA TRP A 85 6.24 -4.77 11.53
C TRP A 85 6.36 -4.53 10.02
N ARG A 86 7.43 -5.02 9.41
CA ARG A 86 7.61 -5.05 7.95
C ARG A 86 8.46 -6.23 7.52
N SER A 87 8.18 -6.72 6.31
CA SER A 87 9.03 -7.64 5.58
C SER A 87 9.79 -6.89 4.49
N THR A 88 11.05 -7.23 4.26
CA THR A 88 11.85 -6.65 3.17
C THR A 88 12.22 -7.70 2.15
N ILE A 89 12.28 -7.30 0.87
CA ILE A 89 12.69 -8.18 -0.23
C ILE A 89 14.21 -8.36 -0.21
N GLY A 90 14.93 -7.40 0.39
CA GLY A 90 16.37 -7.43 0.55
C GLY A 90 17.16 -7.48 -0.76
N LYS A 91 18.38 -8.03 -0.66
CA LYS A 91 19.32 -8.13 -1.79
C LYS A 91 18.73 -8.89 -3.00
N LYS A 92 17.93 -9.94 -2.75
CA LYS A 92 17.33 -10.74 -3.83
C LYS A 92 16.44 -9.91 -4.75
N GLY A 93 15.67 -8.98 -4.21
CA GLY A 93 14.83 -8.07 -5.01
C GLY A 93 15.68 -7.15 -5.87
N ARG A 94 16.75 -6.60 -5.32
CA ARG A 94 17.69 -5.75 -6.07
C ARG A 94 18.40 -6.52 -7.17
N ASP A 95 18.92 -7.68 -6.87
CA ASP A 95 19.61 -8.55 -7.85
C ASP A 95 18.64 -8.91 -9.00
N PHE A 96 17.38 -9.19 -8.68
CA PHE A 96 16.36 -9.46 -9.69
C PHE A 96 16.09 -8.23 -10.58
N VAL A 97 15.94 -7.04 -10.02
CA VAL A 97 15.72 -5.82 -10.83
C VAL A 97 16.95 -5.51 -11.70
N LYS A 98 18.16 -5.69 -11.18
CA LYS A 98 19.40 -5.56 -11.98
C LYS A 98 19.44 -6.58 -13.12
N TYR A 99 19.14 -7.83 -12.84
CA TYR A 99 19.10 -8.89 -13.84
C TYR A 99 18.12 -8.54 -14.98
N ILE A 100 16.88 -8.19 -14.68
CA ILE A 100 15.91 -7.86 -15.72
C ILE A 100 16.26 -6.57 -16.48
N SER A 101 16.96 -5.63 -15.86
CA SER A 101 17.41 -4.39 -16.52
C SER A 101 18.55 -4.63 -17.51
N THR A 102 19.31 -5.72 -17.35
CA THR A 102 20.43 -6.08 -18.20
C THR A 102 20.00 -7.06 -19.28
N GLU A 103 19.35 -8.14 -18.89
CA GLU A 103 19.01 -9.26 -19.80
C GLU A 103 17.76 -8.99 -20.66
N PHE A 104 16.88 -8.08 -20.21
CA PHE A 104 15.62 -7.76 -20.88
C PHE A 104 15.46 -6.25 -21.09
N ASP A 105 16.52 -5.58 -21.56
CA ASP A 105 16.60 -4.12 -21.68
C ASP A 105 15.42 -3.50 -22.47
N ASP A 106 15.01 -4.12 -23.58
CA ASP A 106 13.89 -3.64 -24.40
C ASP A 106 12.55 -3.71 -23.66
N ILE A 107 12.33 -4.78 -22.89
CA ILE A 107 11.13 -4.93 -22.06
C ILE A 107 11.21 -3.97 -20.87
N PHE A 108 12.37 -3.89 -20.24
CA PHE A 108 12.61 -3.04 -19.08
C PHE A 108 12.37 -1.55 -19.41
N LYS A 109 12.83 -1.06 -20.56
CA LYS A 109 12.57 0.30 -21.03
C LYS A 109 11.09 0.61 -21.30
N SER A 110 10.26 -0.43 -21.49
CA SER A 110 8.83 -0.28 -21.73
C SER A 110 7.97 -0.37 -20.45
N VAL A 111 8.60 -0.60 -19.30
CA VAL A 111 7.93 -0.86 -18.02
C VAL A 111 8.47 0.08 -16.94
N ASP A 112 7.59 0.72 -16.19
CA ASP A 112 7.97 1.43 -14.98
C ASP A 112 8.02 0.46 -13.80
N ILE A 113 9.11 0.47 -13.05
CA ILE A 113 9.26 -0.32 -11.83
C ILE A 113 9.22 0.60 -10.63
N GLY A 114 8.22 0.40 -9.78
CA GLY A 114 8.12 1.06 -8.48
C GLY A 114 8.78 0.22 -7.40
N ILE A 115 9.73 0.80 -6.70
CA ILE A 115 10.45 0.21 -5.56
C ILE A 115 9.98 0.92 -4.31
N TYR A 116 9.25 0.20 -3.46
CA TYR A 116 8.61 0.76 -2.28
C TYR A 116 9.48 0.57 -1.04
N PHE A 117 9.66 1.65 -0.33
CA PHE A 117 10.10 1.74 1.06
C PHE A 117 8.87 1.99 1.95
N ASP A 118 9.06 2.37 3.22
CA ASP A 118 7.93 2.59 4.14
C ASP A 118 6.87 3.55 3.54
N ASP A 119 7.25 4.78 3.22
CA ASP A 119 6.35 5.80 2.69
C ASP A 119 6.90 6.52 1.46
N TYR A 120 7.92 5.95 0.86
CA TYR A 120 8.65 6.49 -0.26
C TYR A 120 8.74 5.48 -1.40
N VAL A 121 8.61 5.93 -2.64
CA VAL A 121 8.65 5.07 -3.82
C VAL A 121 9.69 5.61 -4.80
N TYR A 122 10.69 4.80 -5.12
CA TYR A 122 11.55 5.07 -6.28
C TYR A 122 10.92 4.46 -7.53
N ILE A 123 10.85 5.23 -8.59
CA ILE A 123 10.33 4.78 -9.89
C ILE A 123 11.49 4.75 -10.85
N VAL A 124 11.89 3.54 -11.24
CA VAL A 124 12.90 3.32 -12.27
C VAL A 124 12.18 3.36 -13.62
N HIS A 125 12.63 4.22 -14.51
CA HIS A 125 11.96 4.65 -15.74
C HIS A 125 10.65 5.44 -15.49
N SER A 126 10.39 6.45 -16.29
CA SER A 126 9.24 7.33 -16.10
C SER A 126 8.34 7.36 -17.32
N GLY A 127 7.41 6.41 -17.40
CA GLY A 127 6.29 6.50 -18.33
C GLY A 127 5.22 7.49 -17.86
N LEU A 128 4.36 7.91 -18.78
CA LEU A 128 3.27 8.86 -18.48
C LEU A 128 2.27 8.30 -17.45
N LEU A 129 2.12 6.97 -17.41
CA LEU A 129 1.17 6.26 -16.54
C LEU A 129 1.60 6.23 -15.07
N SER A 130 2.89 6.07 -14.79
CA SER A 130 3.39 6.09 -13.41
C SER A 130 3.20 7.46 -12.78
N LYS A 131 3.39 8.55 -13.54
CA LYS A 131 3.13 9.93 -13.09
C LYS A 131 1.68 10.13 -12.65
N THR A 132 0.74 9.52 -13.37
CA THR A 132 -0.69 9.65 -13.06
C THR A 132 -1.07 8.78 -11.85
N THR A 133 -0.62 7.54 -11.81
CA THR A 133 -0.95 6.60 -10.71
C THR A 133 -0.40 7.07 -9.37
N MET A 134 0.85 7.54 -9.32
CA MET A 134 1.48 8.03 -8.08
C MET A 134 0.83 9.30 -7.54
N ARG A 135 0.35 10.20 -8.41
CA ARG A 135 -0.44 11.38 -7.99
C ARG A 135 -1.73 10.99 -7.25
N PHE A 136 -2.38 9.91 -7.66
CA PHE A 136 -3.58 9.42 -6.99
C PHE A 136 -3.28 8.72 -5.66
N ASP A 137 -2.12 8.08 -5.55
CA ASP A 137 -1.74 7.30 -4.36
C ASP A 137 -1.16 8.17 -3.23
N LYS A 138 -0.80 9.43 -3.51
CA LYS A 138 -0.23 10.38 -2.55
C LYS A 138 1.03 9.88 -1.81
N ALA A 139 1.68 8.87 -2.31
CA ALA A 139 2.98 8.46 -1.81
C ALA A 139 4.04 9.49 -2.22
N HIS A 140 5.02 9.70 -1.37
CA HIS A 140 6.22 10.43 -1.76
C HIS A 140 6.99 9.59 -2.76
N PHE A 141 7.35 10.16 -3.91
CA PHE A 141 8.04 9.39 -4.96
C PHE A 141 9.14 10.22 -5.65
N GLU A 142 10.13 9.49 -6.16
CA GLU A 142 11.21 10.03 -6.96
C GLU A 142 11.42 9.19 -8.23
N TYR A 143 11.68 9.85 -9.35
CA TYR A 143 12.06 9.19 -10.60
C TYR A 143 13.57 9.05 -10.67
N VAL A 144 14.05 7.84 -10.89
CA VAL A 144 15.47 7.54 -11.06
C VAL A 144 15.74 6.87 -12.40
N LYS A 145 16.90 7.17 -12.99
CA LYS A 145 17.28 6.61 -14.31
C LYS A 145 17.82 5.18 -14.23
N SER A 146 18.27 4.75 -13.06
CA SER A 146 18.86 3.44 -12.83
C SER A 146 18.56 2.97 -11.42
N VAL A 147 18.43 1.67 -11.27
CA VAL A 147 18.28 1.00 -9.96
C VAL A 147 19.49 1.25 -9.04
N ASP A 148 20.65 1.58 -9.58
CA ASP A 148 21.85 1.88 -8.79
C ASP A 148 21.76 3.19 -8.00
N ARG A 149 20.77 4.04 -8.32
CA ARG A 149 20.46 5.26 -7.57
C ARG A 149 19.47 5.03 -6.41
N VAL A 150 18.92 3.82 -6.32
CA VAL A 150 18.03 3.44 -5.23
C VAL A 150 18.85 2.91 -4.06
N PRO A 151 18.57 3.29 -2.80
CA PRO A 151 19.24 2.73 -1.63
C PRO A 151 19.26 1.21 -1.65
N GLU A 152 20.35 0.59 -1.19
CA GLU A 152 20.52 -0.86 -1.31
C GLU A 152 19.60 -1.67 -0.42
N GLU A 153 19.29 -1.15 0.74
CA GLU A 153 18.50 -1.83 1.77
C GLU A 153 17.13 -1.16 1.95
N GLY A 154 16.21 -1.89 2.58
CA GLY A 154 14.90 -1.34 2.93
C GLY A 154 13.82 -1.51 1.87
N TRP A 155 14.05 -2.28 0.81
CA TRP A 155 13.05 -2.59 -0.22
C TRP A 155 11.95 -3.48 0.36
N ILE A 156 10.74 -3.00 0.36
CA ILE A 156 9.59 -3.70 0.93
C ILE A 156 8.79 -4.40 -0.17
N ARG A 157 8.57 -3.70 -1.30
CA ARG A 157 7.70 -4.18 -2.37
C ARG A 157 8.21 -3.69 -3.72
N LEU A 158 8.03 -4.53 -4.74
CA LEU A 158 8.15 -4.16 -6.14
C LEU A 158 6.77 -4.07 -6.78
N SER A 159 6.59 -3.12 -7.68
CA SER A 159 5.44 -3.07 -8.59
C SER A 159 5.90 -2.77 -10.00
N SER A 160 5.19 -3.28 -10.98
CA SER A 160 5.43 -2.94 -12.39
C SER A 160 4.16 -2.40 -13.02
N GLY A 161 4.32 -1.40 -13.91
CA GLY A 161 3.25 -0.85 -14.73
C GLY A 161 3.65 -0.88 -16.19
N ARG A 162 2.82 -1.47 -17.06
CA ARG A 162 3.06 -1.49 -18.51
C ARG A 162 2.14 -0.51 -19.22
N PHE A 163 2.70 0.24 -20.15
CA PHE A 163 1.92 1.01 -21.10
C PHE A 163 1.20 0.00 -22.04
N ARG A 164 -0.12 -0.12 -21.96
CA ARG A 164 -0.87 -0.64 -23.09
C ARG A 164 -1.06 0.50 -24.08
N GLN A 165 -0.32 0.49 -25.17
CA GLN A 165 -0.76 1.21 -26.37
C GLN A 165 -2.12 0.60 -26.78
N ARG A 166 -3.16 1.42 -26.76
CA ARG A 166 -4.43 1.12 -27.44
C ARG A 166 -4.31 1.65 -28.86
#